data_7197619444a9046bfe6a81640263b6de
#
_entry.id   7197619444a9046bfe6a81640263b6de
#
_cell.length_a   1.000
_cell.length_b   1.000
_cell.length_c   1.000
_cell.angle_alpha   90.00
_cell.angle_beta   90.00
_cell.angle_gamma   90.00
#
_symmetry.space_group_name_H-M   'P 1'
#
loop_
_entity.id
_entity.type
_entity.pdbx_description
1 polymer ?
#
loop_
_entity_poly.entity_id
_entity_poly.type
_entity_poly.pdbx_seq_one_letter_code
_entity_poly.pdbx_strand_id
1 'polypeptide(L)'
;TQKKMPSELSGGMRKRAALARVIVYRPSIVLYDEPTTGLDPIIAMQINELIYKTQQELKATSIVVTHDIVSALYVGDRLALIKEGKIAHIADPDTFLKIDDPLIKFLHRTISEDPRTFKENHHG
;
A
#
# COMPACT_ATOMS: atom_id res chain seq x y z
N THR A 1 -25.86 0.58 -15.86
CA THR A 1 -25.26 1.01 -14.61
C THR A 1 -24.23 0.01 -14.13
N GLN A 2 -24.62 -1.24 -14.12
CA GLN A 2 -23.69 -2.28 -13.71
C GLN A 2 -22.51 -2.42 -14.63
N LYS A 3 -22.66 -2.00 -15.86
CA LYS A 3 -21.60 -2.12 -16.83
C LYS A 3 -20.47 -1.16 -16.61
N LYS A 4 -20.72 -0.07 -15.93
CA LYS A 4 -19.69 0.93 -15.69
C LYS A 4 -18.79 0.56 -14.55
N MET A 5 -19.37 -0.06 -13.54
CA MET A 5 -18.66 -0.33 -12.30
C MET A 5 -18.08 -1.73 -12.18
N PRO A 6 -18.50 -2.71 -13.01
CA PRO A 6 -18.09 -4.10 -12.76
C PRO A 6 -16.59 -4.32 -12.72
N SER A 7 -15.82 -3.64 -13.56
CA SER A 7 -14.38 -3.88 -13.58
C SER A 7 -13.71 -3.41 -12.31
N GLU A 8 -14.12 -2.26 -11.78
CA GLU A 8 -13.56 -1.72 -10.57
C GLU A 8 -14.02 -2.52 -9.35
N LEU A 9 -15.31 -2.81 -9.27
CA LEU A 9 -15.85 -3.63 -8.19
C LEU A 9 -15.23 -5.02 -8.21
N SER A 10 -15.08 -5.61 -9.39
CA SER A 10 -14.45 -6.92 -9.53
C SER A 10 -13.02 -6.92 -9.04
N GLY A 11 -12.27 -5.86 -9.35
CA GLY A 11 -10.90 -5.73 -8.87
C GLY A 11 -10.83 -5.73 -7.36
N GLY A 12 -11.68 -4.91 -6.71
CA GLY A 12 -11.75 -4.85 -5.26
C GLY A 12 -12.20 -6.16 -4.64
N MET A 13 -13.20 -6.79 -5.23
CA MET A 13 -13.70 -8.06 -4.74
C MET A 13 -12.66 -9.17 -4.85
N ARG A 14 -11.94 -9.23 -5.96
CA ARG A 14 -10.87 -10.21 -6.12
C ARG A 14 -9.77 -10.02 -5.10
N LYS A 15 -9.40 -8.77 -4.83
CA LYS A 15 -8.35 -8.48 -3.87
C LYS A 15 -8.79 -8.82 -2.44
N ARG A 16 -10.04 -8.54 -2.10
CA ARG A 16 -10.59 -8.92 -0.80
C ARG A 16 -10.66 -10.43 -0.63
N ALA A 17 -11.05 -11.14 -1.69
CA ALA A 17 -11.10 -12.60 -1.66
C ALA A 17 -9.71 -13.20 -1.47
N ALA A 18 -8.71 -12.62 -2.12
CA ALA A 18 -7.32 -13.06 -1.96
C ALA A 18 -6.85 -12.87 -0.52
N LEU A 19 -7.19 -11.74 0.10
CA LEU A 19 -6.85 -11.48 1.49
C LEU A 19 -7.53 -12.45 2.44
N ALA A 20 -8.81 -12.75 2.19
CA ALA A 20 -9.53 -13.74 3.00
C ALA A 20 -8.87 -15.10 2.93
N ARG A 21 -8.37 -15.47 1.75
CA ARG A 21 -7.66 -16.73 1.58
C ARG A 21 -6.36 -16.76 2.37
N VAL A 22 -5.65 -15.64 2.42
CA VAL A 22 -4.43 -15.51 3.22
C VAL A 22 -4.73 -15.80 4.68
N ILE A 23 -5.82 -15.25 5.21
CA ILE A 23 -6.21 -15.47 6.60
C ILE A 23 -6.49 -16.96 6.86
N VAL A 24 -7.17 -17.61 5.93
CA VAL A 24 -7.50 -19.04 6.08
C VAL A 24 -6.26 -19.92 6.13
N TYR A 25 -5.32 -19.68 5.22
CA TYR A 25 -4.12 -20.52 5.12
C TYR A 25 -3.03 -20.17 6.13
N ARG A 26 -3.07 -18.99 6.70
CA ARG A 26 -2.13 -18.50 7.72
C ARG A 26 -0.67 -18.76 7.35
N PRO A 27 -0.20 -18.24 6.22
CA PRO A 27 1.19 -18.41 5.80
C PRO A 27 2.15 -17.62 6.69
N SER A 28 3.42 -18.04 6.73
CA SER A 28 4.45 -17.30 7.46
C SER A 28 4.96 -16.10 6.67
N ILE A 29 4.89 -16.15 5.36
CA ILE A 29 5.35 -15.09 4.47
C ILE A 29 4.25 -14.78 3.46
N VAL A 30 3.95 -13.50 3.30
CA VAL A 30 2.93 -13.04 2.36
C VAL A 30 3.55 -12.03 1.41
N LEU A 31 3.31 -12.20 0.12
CA LEU A 31 3.73 -11.23 -0.88
C LEU A 31 2.50 -10.59 -1.49
N TYR A 32 2.44 -9.26 -1.39
CA TYR A 32 1.40 -8.46 -2.04
C TYR A 32 2.03 -7.74 -3.21
N ASP A 33 1.55 -8.00 -4.42
CA ASP A 33 2.11 -7.37 -5.62
C ASP A 33 1.10 -6.37 -6.17
N GLU A 34 1.43 -5.08 -6.04
CA GLU A 34 0.61 -3.97 -6.52
C GLU A 34 -0.85 -4.08 -6.08
N PRO A 35 -1.12 -4.19 -4.77
CA PRO A 35 -2.47 -4.53 -4.30
C PRO A 35 -3.52 -3.45 -4.55
N THR A 36 -3.13 -2.20 -4.74
CA THR A 36 -4.09 -1.11 -4.96
C THR A 36 -4.11 -0.59 -6.40
N THR A 37 -3.31 -1.19 -7.28
CA THR A 37 -3.25 -0.75 -8.68
C THR A 37 -4.59 -0.93 -9.38
N GLY A 38 -5.01 0.11 -10.09
CA GLY A 38 -6.25 0.06 -10.85
C GLY A 38 -7.52 0.30 -10.04
N LEU A 39 -7.38 0.62 -8.76
CA LEU A 39 -8.51 0.92 -7.89
C LEU A 39 -8.63 2.42 -7.66
N ASP A 40 -9.85 2.90 -7.47
CA ASP A 40 -10.02 4.30 -7.09
C ASP A 40 -9.49 4.55 -5.67
N PRO A 41 -9.27 5.80 -5.27
CA PRO A 41 -8.66 6.10 -3.98
C PRO A 41 -9.42 5.54 -2.78
N ILE A 42 -10.73 5.51 -2.83
CA ILE A 42 -11.54 5.02 -1.69
C ILE A 42 -11.39 3.52 -1.54
N ILE A 43 -11.49 2.80 -2.64
CA ILE A 43 -11.33 1.34 -2.63
C ILE A 43 -9.90 0.97 -2.26
N ALA A 44 -8.93 1.72 -2.79
CA ALA A 44 -7.52 1.49 -2.46
C ALA A 44 -7.28 1.62 -0.95
N MET A 45 -7.87 2.62 -0.31
CA MET A 45 -7.76 2.78 1.13
C MET A 45 -8.36 1.60 1.89
N GLN A 46 -9.49 1.10 1.42
CA GLN A 46 -10.11 -0.07 2.04
C GLN A 46 -9.23 -1.31 1.94
N ILE A 47 -8.57 -1.49 0.80
CA ILE A 47 -7.62 -2.59 0.63
C ILE A 47 -6.42 -2.41 1.56
N ASN A 48 -5.90 -1.20 1.67
CA ASN A 48 -4.79 -0.92 2.59
C ASN A 48 -5.18 -1.23 4.04
N GLU A 49 -6.38 -0.88 4.44
CA GLU A 49 -6.86 -1.20 5.79
C GLU A 49 -6.95 -2.71 6.00
N LEU A 50 -7.41 -3.45 4.99
CA LEU A 50 -7.49 -4.90 5.08
C LEU A 50 -6.10 -5.53 5.18
N ILE A 51 -5.13 -5.03 4.42
CA ILE A 51 -3.75 -5.51 4.50
C ILE A 51 -3.20 -5.26 5.90
N TYR A 52 -3.40 -4.07 6.42
CA TYR A 52 -2.92 -3.71 7.75
C TYR A 52 -3.52 -4.61 8.83
N LYS A 53 -4.84 -4.81 8.78
CA LYS A 53 -5.52 -5.68 9.75
C LYS A 53 -5.08 -7.13 9.63
N THR A 54 -4.91 -7.61 8.41
CA THR A 54 -4.43 -8.97 8.16
C THR A 54 -3.05 -9.16 8.76
N GLN A 55 -2.17 -8.17 8.60
CA GLN A 55 -0.84 -8.20 9.20
C GLN A 55 -0.90 -8.27 10.72
N GLN A 56 -1.77 -7.47 11.33
CA GLN A 56 -1.91 -7.48 12.76
C GLN A 56 -2.39 -8.84 13.27
N GLU A 57 -3.26 -9.47 12.53
CA GLU A 57 -3.85 -10.76 12.92
C GLU A 57 -2.87 -11.92 12.72
N LEU A 58 -2.23 -11.98 11.56
CA LEU A 58 -1.34 -13.10 11.22
C LEU A 58 0.03 -13.00 11.85
N LYS A 59 0.52 -11.79 12.06
CA LYS A 59 1.89 -11.53 12.49
C LYS A 59 2.91 -12.20 11.57
N ALA A 60 2.56 -12.32 10.31
CA ALA A 60 3.42 -12.88 9.28
C ALA A 60 4.41 -11.84 8.78
N THR A 61 5.49 -12.31 8.15
CA THR A 61 6.38 -11.42 7.42
C THR A 61 5.72 -11.10 6.09
N SER A 62 5.56 -9.82 5.78
CA SER A 62 4.93 -9.42 4.54
C SER A 62 5.81 -8.49 3.73
N ILE A 63 5.75 -8.66 2.41
CA ILE A 63 6.43 -7.79 1.47
C ILE A 63 5.35 -7.23 0.56
N VAL A 64 5.28 -5.90 0.47
CA VAL A 64 4.34 -5.23 -0.42
C VAL A 64 5.12 -4.52 -1.50
N VAL A 65 4.90 -4.91 -2.74
CA VAL A 65 5.52 -4.25 -3.89
C VAL A 65 4.50 -3.27 -4.46
N THR A 66 4.85 -2.00 -4.49
CA THR A 66 3.94 -0.98 -4.98
C THR A 66 4.71 0.27 -5.42
N HIS A 67 4.14 1.00 -6.39
CA HIS A 67 4.63 2.33 -6.72
C HIS A 67 3.74 3.42 -6.08
N ASP A 68 2.76 3.03 -5.28
CA ASP A 68 1.87 3.95 -4.59
C ASP A 68 2.46 4.27 -3.22
N ILE A 69 3.11 5.44 -3.12
CA ILE A 69 3.80 5.84 -1.91
C ILE A 69 2.86 6.00 -0.71
N VAL A 70 1.64 6.46 -0.93
CA VAL A 70 0.68 6.62 0.18
C VAL A 70 0.34 5.26 0.78
N SER A 71 0.10 4.27 -0.07
CA SER A 71 -0.15 2.89 0.39
C SER A 71 1.06 2.33 1.13
N ALA A 72 2.25 2.53 0.59
CA ALA A 72 3.48 2.03 1.20
C ALA A 72 3.66 2.60 2.61
N LEU A 73 3.42 3.89 2.76
CA LEU A 73 3.53 4.54 4.07
C LEU A 73 2.47 4.04 5.05
N TYR A 74 1.30 3.70 4.54
CA TYR A 74 0.21 3.23 5.39
C TYR A 74 0.47 1.81 5.93
N VAL A 75 0.93 0.91 5.07
CA VAL A 75 1.03 -0.51 5.44
C VAL A 75 2.42 -0.94 5.87
N GLY A 76 3.46 -0.19 5.54
CA GLY A 76 4.83 -0.63 5.74
C GLY A 76 5.42 -0.22 7.08
N ASP A 77 6.09 -1.15 7.74
CA ASP A 77 6.92 -0.84 8.91
C ASP A 77 8.28 -0.31 8.46
N ARG A 78 8.75 -0.80 7.32
CA ARG A 78 9.98 -0.34 6.68
C ARG A 78 9.72 -0.20 5.19
N LEU A 79 10.32 0.84 4.61
CA LEU A 79 10.21 1.08 3.18
C LEU A 79 11.57 0.88 2.52
N ALA A 80 11.55 0.25 1.35
CA ALA A 80 12.75 0.07 0.54
C ALA A 80 12.54 0.72 -0.82
N LEU A 81 13.46 1.57 -1.22
CA LEU A 81 13.42 2.19 -2.53
C LEU A 81 14.33 1.41 -3.47
N ILE A 82 13.76 0.98 -4.60
CA ILE A 82 14.51 0.24 -5.61
C ILE A 82 14.83 1.18 -6.77
N LYS A 83 16.10 1.27 -7.11
CA LYS A 83 16.60 2.03 -8.26
C LYS A 83 17.53 1.14 -9.05
N GLU A 84 17.33 1.10 -10.38
CA GLU A 84 18.20 0.35 -11.28
C GLU A 84 18.45 -1.09 -10.81
N GLY A 85 17.36 -1.72 -10.35
CA GLY A 85 17.43 -3.12 -9.94
C GLY A 85 18.08 -3.37 -8.59
N LYS A 86 18.38 -2.31 -7.83
CA LYS A 86 19.05 -2.44 -6.54
C LYS A 86 18.27 -1.68 -5.47
N ILE A 87 18.44 -2.13 -4.24
CA ILE A 87 17.87 -1.41 -3.10
C ILE A 87 18.77 -0.23 -2.80
N ALA A 88 18.25 0.98 -3.02
CA ALA A 88 19.00 2.20 -2.78
C ALA A 88 18.92 2.66 -1.32
N HIS A 89 17.75 2.52 -0.70
CA HIS A 89 17.52 2.97 0.67
C HIS A 89 16.54 2.04 1.36
N ILE A 90 16.73 1.83 2.66
CA ILE A 90 15.75 1.15 3.51
C ILE A 90 15.66 1.94 4.81
N ALA A 91 14.45 2.26 5.23
CA ALA A 91 14.23 2.97 6.48
C ALA A 91 12.77 2.84 6.91
N ASP A 92 12.49 3.19 8.17
CA ASP A 92 11.11 3.34 8.61
C ASP A 92 10.46 4.52 7.87
N PRO A 93 9.12 4.64 7.88
CA PRO A 93 8.44 5.67 7.09
C PRO A 93 8.93 7.10 7.38
N ASP A 94 9.11 7.48 8.63
CA ASP A 94 9.51 8.83 8.97
C ASP A 94 10.92 9.13 8.48
N THR A 95 11.84 8.22 8.71
CA THR A 95 13.23 8.36 8.27
C THR A 95 13.33 8.34 6.76
N PHE A 96 12.54 7.47 6.13
CA PHE A 96 12.53 7.34 4.67
C PHE A 96 12.24 8.66 3.98
N LEU A 97 11.24 9.38 4.47
CA LEU A 97 10.83 10.65 3.87
C LEU A 97 11.86 11.76 4.07
N LYS A 98 12.79 11.59 5.00
CA LYS A 98 13.85 12.57 5.27
C LYS A 98 15.14 12.30 4.49
N ILE A 99 15.21 11.21 3.75
CA ILE A 99 16.42 10.86 3.00
C ILE A 99 16.64 11.90 1.89
N ASP A 100 17.88 12.34 1.76
CA ASP A 100 18.27 13.31 0.73
C ASP A 100 18.46 12.62 -0.61
N ASP A 101 17.37 12.40 -1.30
CA ASP A 101 17.32 11.74 -2.60
C ASP A 101 16.28 12.46 -3.46
N PRO A 102 16.62 12.86 -4.69
CA PRO A 102 15.67 13.58 -5.55
C PRO A 102 14.35 12.85 -5.76
N LEU A 103 14.41 11.53 -5.91
CA LEU A 103 13.20 10.74 -6.11
C LEU A 103 12.33 10.75 -4.88
N ILE A 104 12.93 10.62 -3.70
CA ILE A 104 12.18 10.65 -2.44
C ILE A 104 11.56 12.03 -2.23
N LYS A 105 12.29 13.08 -2.57
CA LYS A 105 11.75 14.44 -2.48
C LYS A 105 10.56 14.62 -3.41
N PHE A 106 10.64 14.05 -4.61
CA PHE A 106 9.52 14.08 -5.55
C PHE A 106 8.32 13.33 -4.98
N LEU A 107 8.53 12.14 -4.45
CA LEU A 107 7.46 11.34 -3.83
C LEU A 107 6.83 12.08 -2.65
N HIS A 108 7.65 12.74 -1.85
CA HIS A 108 7.15 13.50 -0.70
C HIS A 108 6.20 14.61 -1.14
N ARG A 109 6.52 15.28 -2.25
CA ARG A 109 5.64 16.34 -2.78
C ARG A 109 4.31 15.75 -3.26
N THR A 110 4.34 14.58 -3.89
CA THR A 110 3.10 13.97 -4.38
C THR A 110 2.18 13.57 -3.25
N ILE A 111 2.71 13.24 -2.08
CA ILE A 111 1.90 12.89 -0.92
C ILE A 111 0.99 14.04 -0.51
N SER A 112 1.50 15.25 -0.46
CA SER A 112 0.72 16.40 0.00
C SER A 112 -0.43 16.75 -0.95
N GLU A 113 -0.35 16.29 -2.19
CA GLU A 113 -1.40 16.51 -3.18
C GLU A 113 -2.41 15.37 -3.27
N ASP A 114 -2.17 14.29 -2.53
CA ASP A 114 -3.03 13.11 -2.57
C ASP A 114 -4.24 13.30 -1.66
N PRO A 115 -5.47 13.08 -2.16
CA PRO A 115 -6.67 13.24 -1.34
C PRO A 115 -6.68 12.40 -0.09
N ARG A 116 -6.05 11.24 -0.11
CA ARG A 116 -5.97 10.35 1.04
C ARG A 116 -5.18 10.98 2.17
N THR A 117 -4.08 11.64 1.83
CA THR A 117 -3.22 12.30 2.81
C THR A 117 -3.94 13.48 3.47
N PHE A 118 -4.66 14.26 2.68
CA PHE A 118 -5.43 15.38 3.20
C PHE A 118 -6.46 14.90 4.21
N LYS A 119 -7.16 13.83 3.91
CA LYS A 119 -8.15 13.25 4.81
C LYS A 119 -7.53 12.78 6.11
N GLU A 120 -6.37 12.16 6.05
CA GLU A 120 -5.63 11.72 7.23
C GLU A 120 -5.25 12.89 8.12
N ASN A 121 -4.79 13.97 7.52
CA ASN A 121 -4.41 15.16 8.28
C ASN A 121 -5.57 15.73 9.06
N HIS A 122 -6.78 15.58 8.55
CA HIS A 122 -7.96 16.04 9.25
C HIS A 122 -8.28 15.18 10.47
N HIS A 123 -7.90 13.94 10.44
CA HIS A 123 -8.11 13.03 11.56
C HIS A 123 -6.97 13.08 12.57
N GLY A 124 -5.85 13.54 12.11
CA GLY A 124 -4.69 13.68 12.97
C GLY A 124 -4.79 14.90 13.84
#